data_3030fb16c69b3223a1884e43868f73c9
#
_entry.id   3030fb16c69b3223a1884e43868f73c9
#
_cell.length_a   1.000
_cell.length_b   1.000
_cell.length_c   1.000
_cell.angle_alpha   90.00
_cell.angle_beta   90.00
_cell.angle_gamma   90.00
#
_symmetry.space_group_name_H-M   'P 1'
#
loop_
_entity.id
_entity.type
_entity.pdbx_description
1 polymer ?
#
loop_
_entity_poly.entity_id
_entity_poly.type
_entity_poly.pdbx_seq_one_letter_code
_entity_poly.pdbx_strand_id
1 'polypeptide(L)'
;MNTRQRLVDKAARRWEIDRELARVMQQDAVVSREGGPVITISRELGSGGASIGKMLANQLDLRYYDRELIEEIATRTGSDAEHIKLHETTGRSGFGSMLLGFIDRRHVQDTVYLRSLLKVLRAIATEGRAVIIGRGAGCVLENALRIRFIAPFEVRVERMARVRDLSLDEARQLVLDTDYRQRRFLHDFFGCDADGVQPYDLVINTAHLSLEHGAELAMTRLRQTWQEEEGT
;
A
#
# COMPACT_ATOMS: atom_id res chain seq x y z
N MET A 1 26.84 -18.76 -8.20
CA MET A 1 25.45 -19.28 -8.24
C MET A 1 24.98 -19.27 -9.70
N ASN A 2 24.59 -20.42 -10.23
CA ASN A 2 24.26 -20.60 -11.66
C ASN A 2 22.93 -19.90 -11.98
N THR A 3 22.80 -19.34 -13.19
CA THR A 3 21.58 -18.67 -13.69
C THR A 3 20.33 -19.54 -13.55
N ARG A 4 20.45 -20.84 -13.80
CA ARG A 4 19.38 -21.82 -13.62
C ARG A 4 18.89 -21.89 -12.16
N GLN A 5 19.82 -21.91 -11.20
CA GLN A 5 19.47 -21.93 -9.77
C GLN A 5 18.69 -20.68 -9.36
N ARG A 6 19.11 -19.49 -9.82
CA ARG A 6 18.39 -18.23 -9.57
C ARG A 6 16.97 -18.24 -10.13
N LEU A 7 16.76 -18.84 -11.30
CA LEU A 7 15.42 -18.96 -11.90
C LEU A 7 14.54 -19.91 -11.10
N VAL A 8 15.08 -21.04 -10.65
CA VAL A 8 14.36 -22.01 -9.81
C VAL A 8 13.97 -21.38 -8.48
N ASP A 9 14.90 -20.69 -7.81
CA ASP A 9 14.66 -20.03 -6.53
C ASP A 9 13.60 -18.92 -6.68
N LYS A 10 13.64 -18.15 -7.77
CA LYS A 10 12.63 -17.12 -8.08
C LYS A 10 11.24 -17.74 -8.31
N ALA A 11 11.17 -18.83 -9.06
CA ALA A 11 9.92 -19.53 -9.34
C ALA A 11 9.33 -20.16 -8.07
N ALA A 12 10.16 -20.81 -7.24
CA ALA A 12 9.73 -21.39 -5.96
C ALA A 12 9.19 -20.33 -5.03
N ARG A 13 9.89 -19.20 -4.89
CA ARG A 13 9.43 -18.06 -4.09
C ARG A 13 8.09 -17.51 -4.58
N ARG A 14 7.93 -17.35 -5.90
CA ARG A 14 6.67 -16.87 -6.48
C ARG A 14 5.54 -17.83 -6.17
N TRP A 15 5.76 -19.13 -6.33
CA TRP A 15 4.76 -20.14 -6.02
C TRP A 15 4.35 -20.16 -4.53
N GLU A 16 5.28 -19.97 -3.61
CA GLU A 16 4.99 -19.85 -2.17
C GLU A 16 4.15 -18.61 -1.86
N ILE A 17 4.47 -17.47 -2.46
CA ILE A 17 3.72 -16.22 -2.34
C ILE A 17 2.30 -16.40 -2.89
N ASP A 18 2.15 -16.94 -4.10
CA ASP A 18 0.85 -17.16 -4.74
C ASP A 18 -0.01 -18.14 -3.93
N ARG A 19 0.60 -19.19 -3.37
CA ARG A 19 -0.07 -20.14 -2.49
C ARG A 19 -0.55 -19.50 -1.20
N GLU A 20 0.25 -18.63 -0.60
CA GLU A 20 -0.14 -17.93 0.63
C GLU A 20 -1.22 -16.90 0.36
N LEU A 21 -1.12 -16.14 -0.73
CA LEU A 21 -2.18 -15.25 -1.19
C LEU A 21 -3.49 -16.01 -1.40
N ALA A 22 -3.45 -17.11 -2.17
CA ALA A 22 -4.63 -17.93 -2.42
C ALA A 22 -5.24 -18.47 -1.12
N ARG A 23 -4.42 -18.98 -0.20
CA ARG A 23 -4.86 -19.47 1.10
C ARG A 23 -5.54 -18.39 1.94
N VAL A 24 -4.96 -17.20 1.94
CA VAL A 24 -5.50 -16.07 2.67
C VAL A 24 -6.76 -15.53 1.99
N MET A 25 -6.82 -15.48 0.67
CA MET A 25 -8.01 -15.06 -0.09
C MET A 25 -9.16 -16.04 0.00
N GLN A 26 -8.88 -17.36 0.08
CA GLN A 26 -9.90 -18.40 0.26
C GLN A 26 -10.49 -18.47 1.69
N GLN A 27 -9.83 -17.92 2.69
CA GLN A 27 -10.34 -17.81 4.05
C GLN A 27 -11.34 -16.67 4.18
N ASP A 28 -12.29 -16.59 3.25
CA ASP A 28 -13.44 -15.68 3.18
C ASP A 28 -13.52 -14.67 4.33
N ALA A 29 -12.71 -13.67 4.25
CA ALA A 29 -13.11 -12.47 4.90
C ALA A 29 -14.07 -11.77 3.93
N VAL A 30 -15.33 -12.12 3.99
CA VAL A 30 -16.36 -11.12 3.76
C VAL A 30 -15.95 -9.97 4.65
N VAL A 31 -15.33 -8.94 4.05
CA VAL A 31 -15.20 -7.65 4.73
C VAL A 31 -16.63 -7.30 5.04
N SER A 32 -17.03 -7.53 6.30
CA SER A 32 -18.39 -7.29 6.72
C SER A 32 -18.62 -5.80 6.56
N ARG A 33 -19.48 -5.42 5.67
CA ARG A 33 -19.88 -4.01 5.48
C ARG A 33 -20.57 -3.45 6.70
N GLU A 34 -21.01 -4.30 7.62
CA GLU A 34 -21.54 -3.92 8.93
C GLU A 34 -20.56 -3.06 9.75
N GLY A 35 -19.25 -3.22 9.54
CA GLY A 35 -18.21 -2.40 10.18
C GLY A 35 -18.08 -0.98 9.63
N GLY A 36 -18.72 -0.64 8.50
CA GLY A 36 -18.62 0.66 7.83
C GLY A 36 -17.49 0.70 6.76
N PRO A 37 -17.28 1.90 6.12
CA PRO A 37 -16.46 2.03 4.93
C PRO A 37 -14.99 1.67 5.13
N VAL A 38 -14.45 0.99 4.12
CA VAL A 38 -13.02 0.80 3.95
C VAL A 38 -12.59 1.40 2.62
N ILE A 39 -11.64 2.32 2.69
CA ILE A 39 -11.04 2.99 1.53
C ILE A 39 -9.58 2.60 1.46
N THR A 40 -9.14 2.05 0.34
CA THR A 40 -7.72 1.81 0.09
C THR A 40 -7.18 2.85 -0.88
N ILE A 41 -6.03 3.43 -0.56
CA ILE A 41 -5.41 4.46 -1.38
C ILE A 41 -4.04 3.99 -1.86
N SER A 42 -3.92 3.78 -3.16
CA SER A 42 -2.66 3.71 -3.87
C SER A 42 -2.25 5.11 -4.34
N ARG A 43 -0.99 5.45 -4.29
CA ARG A 43 -0.54 6.77 -4.69
C ARG A 43 0.89 6.76 -5.18
N GLU A 44 1.18 7.60 -6.14
CA GLU A 44 2.54 7.97 -6.52
C GLU A 44 3.11 8.98 -5.52
N LEU A 45 4.41 8.94 -5.27
CA LEU A 45 5.06 9.94 -4.41
C LEU A 45 4.92 11.33 -5.05
N GLY A 46 4.47 12.32 -4.28
CA GLY A 46 4.22 13.68 -4.78
C GLY A 46 2.87 13.89 -5.45
N SER A 47 2.02 12.85 -5.60
CA SER A 47 0.65 13.02 -6.11
C SER A 47 -0.32 13.66 -5.10
N GLY A 48 0.05 13.79 -3.81
CA GLY A 48 -0.84 14.32 -2.78
C GLY A 48 -1.82 13.30 -2.19
N GLY A 49 -1.84 12.06 -2.70
CA GLY A 49 -2.82 11.05 -2.29
C GLY A 49 -2.79 10.69 -0.80
N ALA A 50 -1.63 10.77 -0.13
CA ALA A 50 -1.56 10.56 1.31
C ALA A 50 -2.24 11.69 2.10
N SER A 51 -2.06 12.94 1.69
CA SER A 51 -2.73 14.11 2.29
C SER A 51 -4.23 14.04 2.08
N ILE A 52 -4.66 13.70 0.87
CA ILE A 52 -6.08 13.49 0.55
C ILE A 52 -6.67 12.37 1.42
N GLY A 53 -5.95 11.25 1.57
CA GLY A 53 -6.39 10.15 2.43
C GLY A 53 -6.57 10.57 3.90
N LYS A 54 -5.68 11.41 4.42
CA LYS A 54 -5.82 11.96 5.77
C LYS A 54 -7.01 12.92 5.88
N MET A 55 -7.27 13.73 4.85
CA MET A 55 -8.46 14.59 4.80
C MET A 55 -9.75 13.76 4.77
N LEU A 56 -9.80 12.71 3.95
CA LEU A 56 -10.95 11.79 3.91
C LEU A 56 -11.20 11.13 5.27
N ALA A 57 -10.14 10.64 5.92
CA ALA A 57 -10.26 10.04 7.24
C ALA A 57 -10.85 11.02 8.26
N ASN A 58 -10.38 12.26 8.27
CA ASN A 58 -10.89 13.29 9.18
C ASN A 58 -12.32 13.70 8.86
N GLN A 59 -12.68 13.89 7.58
CA GLN A 59 -14.01 14.36 7.18
C GLN A 59 -15.11 13.31 7.38
N LEU A 60 -14.73 12.02 7.27
CA LEU A 60 -15.64 10.89 7.37
C LEU A 60 -15.57 10.20 8.74
N ASP A 61 -14.78 10.73 9.66
CA ASP A 61 -14.52 10.12 10.98
C ASP A 61 -14.07 8.66 10.86
N LEU A 62 -13.09 8.41 9.97
CA LEU A 62 -12.50 7.10 9.73
C LEU A 62 -11.11 7.00 10.36
N ARG A 63 -10.70 5.80 10.75
CA ARG A 63 -9.34 5.52 11.20
C ARG A 63 -8.37 5.62 10.02
N TYR A 64 -7.24 6.25 10.23
CA TYR A 64 -6.22 6.42 9.22
C TYR A 64 -5.04 5.47 9.48
N TYR A 65 -4.77 4.61 8.52
CA TYR A 65 -3.66 3.67 8.56
C TYR A 65 -2.68 4.01 7.45
N ASP A 66 -1.60 4.69 7.81
CA ASP A 66 -0.51 4.91 6.88
C ASP A 66 0.39 3.67 6.75
N ARG A 67 1.34 3.81 5.83
CA ARG A 67 2.27 2.74 5.53
C ARG A 67 3.11 2.34 6.74
N GLU A 68 3.55 3.33 7.52
CA GLU A 68 4.42 3.16 8.68
C GLU A 68 3.70 2.40 9.80
N LEU A 69 2.47 2.79 10.08
CA LEU A 69 1.64 2.15 11.08
C LEU A 69 1.32 0.68 10.73
N ILE A 70 0.96 0.42 9.46
CA ILE A 70 0.71 -0.95 8.98
C ILE A 70 1.95 -1.82 9.11
N GLU A 71 3.13 -1.29 8.77
CA GLU A 71 4.40 -1.98 8.91
C GLU A 71 4.71 -2.31 10.37
N GLU A 72 4.53 -1.35 11.25
CA GLU A 72 4.77 -1.54 12.68
C GLU A 72 3.86 -2.62 13.27
N ILE A 73 2.56 -2.58 12.94
CA ILE A 73 1.62 -3.60 13.39
C ILE A 73 2.00 -4.98 12.82
N ALA A 74 2.29 -5.07 11.51
CA ALA A 74 2.66 -6.31 10.86
C ALA A 74 3.95 -6.92 11.47
N THR A 75 4.92 -6.08 11.78
CA THR A 75 6.17 -6.50 12.42
C THR A 75 5.94 -7.00 13.84
N ARG A 76 5.14 -6.29 14.64
CA ARG A 76 4.83 -6.68 16.02
C ARG A 76 3.99 -7.95 16.11
N THR A 77 3.04 -8.13 15.22
CA THR A 77 2.14 -9.30 15.19
C THR A 77 2.78 -10.52 14.52
N GLY A 78 3.76 -10.33 13.64
CA GLY A 78 4.55 -11.40 13.01
C GLY A 78 5.72 -11.89 13.85
N SER A 79 5.99 -11.19 14.95
CA SER A 79 7.13 -11.47 15.82
C SER A 79 6.83 -12.57 16.83
N ASP A 80 6.96 -13.83 16.46
CA ASP A 80 7.52 -14.79 17.37
C ASP A 80 9.01 -14.40 17.58
N ALA A 81 9.51 -14.55 18.77
CA ALA A 81 10.72 -13.99 19.41
C ALA A 81 12.03 -13.87 18.56
N GLU A 82 12.07 -14.42 17.36
CA GLU A 82 13.22 -14.40 16.46
C GLU A 82 13.38 -13.09 15.67
N HIS A 83 12.30 -12.33 15.49
CA HIS A 83 12.30 -11.08 14.74
C HIS A 83 12.70 -9.84 15.57
N ILE A 84 12.62 -9.91 16.89
CA ILE A 84 13.01 -8.82 17.80
C ILE A 84 14.52 -8.54 17.75
N LYS A 85 15.34 -9.55 17.49
CA LYS A 85 16.80 -9.38 17.37
C LYS A 85 17.28 -8.58 16.14
N LEU A 86 16.41 -8.34 15.17
CA LEU A 86 16.78 -7.59 13.94
C LEU A 86 16.67 -6.07 14.12
N HIS A 87 15.90 -5.59 15.10
CA HIS A 87 15.72 -4.17 15.37
C HIS A 87 16.85 -3.52 16.16
N GLU A 88 17.65 -4.30 16.89
CA GLU A 88 18.72 -3.75 17.72
C GLU A 88 20.00 -3.37 16.98
N THR A 89 20.14 -3.76 15.70
CA THR A 89 21.41 -3.54 14.95
C THR A 89 21.39 -2.39 13.96
N THR A 90 20.27 -1.69 13.75
CA THR A 90 20.23 -0.54 12.83
C THR A 90 19.71 0.71 13.52
N GLY A 91 20.59 1.28 14.32
CA GLY A 91 20.47 2.66 14.76
C GLY A 91 20.50 3.61 13.56
N ARG A 92 19.58 4.56 13.57
CA ARG A 92 19.55 5.80 12.79
C ARG A 92 19.47 5.68 11.26
N SER A 93 18.38 6.12 10.84
CA SER A 93 17.95 6.61 9.53
C SER A 93 17.10 5.67 8.73
N GLY A 94 15.86 6.05 8.67
CA GLY A 94 15.13 6.01 7.43
C GLY A 94 14.54 4.67 7.05
N PHE A 95 13.30 4.71 7.14
CA PHE A 95 12.30 3.86 6.51
C PHE A 95 12.69 3.28 5.12
N GLY A 96 13.53 3.98 4.34
CA GLY A 96 14.08 3.50 3.07
C GLY A 96 15.00 2.27 3.20
N SER A 97 15.75 2.17 4.28
CA SER A 97 16.66 1.01 4.50
C SER A 97 15.91 -0.24 4.91
N MET A 98 14.77 -0.08 5.61
CA MET A 98 13.93 -1.21 6.02
C MET A 98 13.29 -1.90 4.81
N LEU A 99 12.80 -1.12 3.83
CA LEU A 99 12.21 -1.67 2.60
C LEU A 99 13.25 -2.39 1.72
N LEU A 100 14.47 -1.87 1.64
CA LEU A 100 15.58 -2.52 0.94
C LEU A 100 16.00 -3.81 1.65
N GLY A 101 15.96 -3.85 2.98
CA GLY A 101 16.26 -5.03 3.77
C GLY A 101 15.28 -6.17 3.53
N PHE A 102 13.98 -5.87 3.32
CA PHE A 102 12.96 -6.90 3.05
C PHE A 102 13.05 -7.47 1.62
N ILE A 103 13.49 -6.68 0.65
CA ILE A 103 13.60 -7.13 -0.74
C ILE A 103 14.83 -8.02 -0.96
N ASP A 104 15.85 -7.89 -0.14
CA ASP A 104 17.16 -8.57 -0.33
C ASP A 104 17.39 -9.76 0.62
N ARG A 105 16.48 -10.06 1.56
CA ARG A 105 16.62 -11.13 2.55
C ARG A 105 15.75 -12.35 2.26
N ARG A 106 16.38 -13.52 2.39
CA ARG A 106 16.00 -14.93 2.25
C ARG A 106 14.49 -15.23 2.27
N HIS A 107 14.08 -16.09 1.36
CA HIS A 107 12.72 -16.54 1.02
C HIS A 107 11.74 -16.74 2.21
N VAL A 108 12.21 -17.22 3.34
CA VAL A 108 11.37 -17.50 4.52
C VAL A 108 10.84 -16.20 5.18
N GLN A 109 11.65 -15.16 5.23
CA GLN A 109 11.28 -13.90 5.86
C GLN A 109 10.19 -13.15 5.06
N ASP A 110 10.22 -13.24 3.74
CA ASP A 110 9.23 -12.57 2.88
C ASP A 110 7.84 -13.19 3.02
N THR A 111 7.75 -14.52 3.14
CA THR A 111 6.48 -15.24 3.31
C THR A 111 5.86 -14.96 4.68
N VAL A 112 6.68 -14.94 5.74
CA VAL A 112 6.22 -14.59 7.10
C VAL A 112 5.73 -13.15 7.15
N TYR A 113 6.49 -12.22 6.57
CA TYR A 113 6.10 -10.82 6.47
C TYR A 113 4.78 -10.66 5.72
N LEU A 114 4.66 -11.26 4.53
CA LEU A 114 3.42 -11.19 3.74
C LEU A 114 2.22 -11.71 4.51
N ARG A 115 2.37 -12.86 5.20
CA ARG A 115 1.30 -13.44 6.03
C ARG A 115 0.87 -12.49 7.15
N SER A 116 1.80 -11.86 7.83
CA SER A 116 1.51 -10.88 8.88
C SER A 116 0.84 -9.64 8.32
N LEU A 117 1.34 -9.12 7.19
CA LEU A 117 0.73 -7.97 6.50
C LEU A 117 -0.72 -8.26 6.09
N LEU A 118 -0.98 -9.44 5.50
CA LEU A 118 -2.32 -9.83 5.07
C LEU A 118 -3.28 -9.97 6.26
N LYS A 119 -2.82 -10.52 7.38
CA LYS A 119 -3.62 -10.59 8.63
C LYS A 119 -3.99 -9.19 9.13
N VAL A 120 -3.04 -8.27 9.14
CA VAL A 120 -3.27 -6.88 9.57
C VAL A 120 -4.28 -6.18 8.66
N LEU A 121 -4.07 -6.24 7.33
CA LEU A 121 -4.97 -5.60 6.37
C LEU A 121 -6.40 -6.12 6.52
N ARG A 122 -6.57 -7.42 6.73
CA ARG A 122 -7.88 -8.05 6.96
C ARG A 122 -8.49 -7.64 8.28
N ALA A 123 -7.74 -7.64 9.36
CA ALA A 123 -8.24 -7.20 10.66
C ALA A 123 -8.78 -5.77 10.58
N ILE A 124 -8.02 -4.86 9.96
CA ILE A 124 -8.46 -3.48 9.73
C ILE A 124 -9.73 -3.44 8.89
N ALA A 125 -9.80 -4.22 7.81
CA ALA A 125 -10.95 -4.25 6.93
C ALA A 125 -12.19 -4.84 7.60
N THR A 126 -12.04 -5.86 8.45
CA THR A 126 -13.14 -6.46 9.22
C THR A 126 -13.70 -5.49 10.26
N GLU A 127 -12.84 -4.72 10.92
CA GLU A 127 -13.30 -3.67 11.83
C GLU A 127 -14.01 -2.53 11.09
N GLY A 128 -13.70 -2.31 9.80
CA GLY A 128 -14.28 -1.26 8.98
C GLY A 128 -13.86 0.15 9.39
N ARG A 129 -14.55 1.17 8.86
CA ARG A 129 -14.32 2.60 9.15
C ARG A 129 -12.84 2.99 9.03
N ALA A 130 -12.21 2.67 7.89
CA ALA A 130 -10.78 2.81 7.71
C ALA A 130 -10.38 3.41 6.37
N VAL A 131 -9.34 4.25 6.38
CA VAL A 131 -8.57 4.67 5.22
C VAL A 131 -7.19 4.03 5.32
N ILE A 132 -6.82 3.22 4.34
CA ILE A 132 -5.58 2.43 4.31
C ILE A 132 -4.69 2.94 3.18
N ILE A 133 -3.46 3.32 3.49
CA ILE A 133 -2.53 3.89 2.53
C ILE A 133 -1.45 2.88 2.10
N GLY A 134 -1.53 2.42 0.86
CA GLY A 134 -0.50 1.58 0.24
C GLY A 134 -0.49 0.13 0.71
N ARG A 135 0.70 -0.46 0.82
CA ARG A 135 0.95 -1.85 1.26
C ARG A 135 0.19 -2.95 0.51
N GLY A 136 -0.17 -2.68 -0.74
CA GLY A 136 -0.92 -3.65 -1.53
C GLY A 136 -2.38 -3.83 -1.08
N ALA A 137 -2.89 -2.98 -0.18
CA ALA A 137 -4.25 -3.10 0.32
C ALA A 137 -5.29 -3.14 -0.81
N GLY A 138 -5.13 -2.30 -1.84
CA GLY A 138 -6.00 -2.32 -3.03
C GLY A 138 -5.89 -3.57 -3.91
N CYS A 139 -4.81 -4.38 -3.75
CA CYS A 139 -4.67 -5.65 -4.45
C CYS A 139 -5.31 -6.82 -3.68
N VAL A 140 -5.67 -6.62 -2.41
CA VAL A 140 -6.12 -7.69 -1.51
C VAL A 140 -7.57 -7.49 -1.05
N LEU A 141 -7.97 -6.24 -0.82
CA LEU A 141 -9.27 -5.89 -0.25
C LEU A 141 -10.24 -5.53 -1.39
N GLU A 142 -10.82 -6.53 -2.02
CA GLU A 142 -11.70 -6.36 -3.18
C GLU A 142 -13.00 -5.61 -2.85
N ASN A 143 -13.50 -5.75 -1.61
CA ASN A 143 -14.72 -5.08 -1.14
C ASN A 143 -14.48 -3.66 -0.59
N ALA A 144 -13.24 -3.15 -0.62
CA ALA A 144 -12.95 -1.78 -0.28
C ALA A 144 -13.10 -0.86 -1.49
N LEU A 145 -13.40 0.42 -1.27
CA LEU A 145 -13.28 1.42 -2.32
C LEU A 145 -11.79 1.67 -2.61
N ARG A 146 -11.35 1.28 -3.81
CA ARG A 146 -9.94 1.30 -4.21
C ARG A 146 -9.65 2.53 -5.07
N ILE A 147 -8.91 3.48 -4.50
CA ILE A 147 -8.58 4.74 -5.16
C ILE A 147 -7.09 4.80 -5.47
N ARG A 148 -6.74 5.29 -6.66
CA ARG A 148 -5.37 5.60 -7.05
C ARG A 148 -5.20 7.08 -7.35
N PHE A 149 -4.21 7.70 -6.71
CA PHE A 149 -3.81 9.08 -7.00
C PHE A 149 -2.50 9.09 -7.79
N ILE A 150 -2.54 9.75 -8.94
CA ILE A 150 -1.40 9.92 -9.85
C ILE A 150 -1.16 11.41 -10.12
N ALA A 151 0.03 11.73 -10.60
CA ALA A 151 0.34 13.03 -11.20
C ALA A 151 1.52 12.90 -12.16
N PRO A 152 1.66 13.80 -13.16
CA PRO A 152 2.81 13.82 -14.04
C PRO A 152 4.13 13.90 -13.25
N PHE A 153 5.15 13.24 -13.77
CA PHE A 153 6.43 13.08 -13.08
C PHE A 153 7.04 14.42 -12.61
N GLU A 154 7.11 15.41 -13.50
CA GLU A 154 7.70 16.72 -13.19
C GLU A 154 6.90 17.46 -12.08
N VAL A 155 5.57 17.38 -12.12
CA VAL A 155 4.69 17.95 -11.07
C VAL A 155 4.99 17.31 -9.72
N ARG A 156 5.24 16.01 -9.70
CA ARG A 156 5.59 15.27 -8.47
C ARG A 156 6.97 15.67 -7.96
N VAL A 157 7.94 15.83 -8.86
CA VAL A 157 9.30 16.31 -8.53
C VAL A 157 9.25 17.69 -7.90
N GLU A 158 8.57 18.66 -8.53
CA GLU A 158 8.44 20.01 -8.01
C GLU A 158 7.75 20.05 -6.64
N ARG A 159 6.69 19.28 -6.47
CA ARG A 159 5.99 19.15 -5.18
C ARG A 159 6.91 18.57 -4.10
N MET A 160 7.67 17.55 -4.43
CA MET A 160 8.60 16.92 -3.48
C MET A 160 9.77 17.83 -3.13
N ALA A 161 10.33 18.56 -4.10
CA ALA A 161 11.36 19.56 -3.86
C ALA A 161 10.89 20.59 -2.82
N ARG A 162 9.67 21.13 -3.01
CA ARG A 162 9.08 22.13 -2.11
C ARG A 162 8.75 21.57 -0.71
N VAL A 163 8.13 20.37 -0.65
CA VAL A 163 7.65 19.79 0.62
C VAL A 163 8.81 19.28 1.48
N ARG A 164 9.90 18.83 0.85
CA ARG A 164 11.05 18.23 1.54
C ARG A 164 12.25 19.14 1.63
N ASP A 165 12.15 20.37 1.09
CA ASP A 165 13.26 21.33 1.00
C ASP A 165 14.49 20.70 0.31
N LEU A 166 14.25 20.07 -0.86
CA LEU A 166 15.26 19.40 -1.66
C LEU A 166 15.52 20.20 -2.95
N SER A 167 16.71 20.04 -3.51
CA SER A 167 16.97 20.44 -4.89
C SER A 167 16.09 19.62 -5.86
N LEU A 168 15.88 20.14 -7.07
CA LEU A 168 15.10 19.42 -8.09
C LEU A 168 15.73 18.06 -8.44
N ASP A 169 17.06 17.97 -8.47
CA ASP A 169 17.75 16.73 -8.79
C ASP A 169 17.59 15.69 -7.68
N GLU A 170 17.70 16.09 -6.42
CA GLU A 170 17.45 15.20 -5.28
C GLU A 170 16.00 14.74 -5.24
N ALA A 171 15.04 15.64 -5.50
CA ALA A 171 13.63 15.31 -5.56
C ALA A 171 13.33 14.35 -6.72
N ARG A 172 13.96 14.55 -7.89
CA ARG A 172 13.86 13.67 -9.06
C ARG A 172 14.32 12.26 -8.72
N GLN A 173 15.49 12.15 -8.12
CA GLN A 173 16.03 10.86 -7.71
C GLN A 173 15.12 10.19 -6.67
N LEU A 174 14.64 10.93 -5.68
CA LEU A 174 13.72 10.42 -4.66
C LEU A 174 12.42 9.86 -5.26
N VAL A 175 11.84 10.56 -6.24
CA VAL A 175 10.61 10.11 -6.93
C VAL A 175 10.89 8.84 -7.72
N LEU A 176 11.95 8.79 -8.53
CA LEU A 176 12.33 7.62 -9.32
C LEU A 176 12.56 6.39 -8.44
N ASP A 177 13.34 6.53 -7.38
CA ASP A 177 13.67 5.43 -6.46
C ASP A 177 12.42 4.92 -5.72
N THR A 178 11.52 5.83 -5.37
CA THR A 178 10.27 5.46 -4.68
C THR A 178 9.33 4.72 -5.62
N ASP A 179 9.15 5.21 -6.85
CA ASP A 179 8.31 4.57 -7.87
C ASP A 179 8.84 3.16 -8.20
N TYR A 180 10.14 3.03 -8.40
CA TYR A 180 10.77 1.73 -8.65
C TYR A 180 10.52 0.73 -7.51
N ARG A 181 10.71 1.16 -6.26
CA ARG A 181 10.48 0.32 -5.08
C ARG A 181 9.01 -0.07 -4.91
N GLN A 182 8.09 0.86 -5.17
CA GLN A 182 6.65 0.58 -5.09
C GLN A 182 6.19 -0.42 -6.15
N ARG A 183 6.60 -0.23 -7.41
CA ARG A 183 6.30 -1.17 -8.50
C ARG A 183 6.82 -2.56 -8.18
N ARG A 184 8.08 -2.64 -7.77
CA ARG A 184 8.71 -3.91 -7.42
C ARG A 184 8.00 -4.59 -6.25
N PHE A 185 7.64 -3.85 -5.20
CA PHE A 185 6.89 -4.40 -4.07
C PHE A 185 5.54 -4.98 -4.50
N LEU A 186 4.75 -4.23 -5.26
CA LEU A 186 3.44 -4.70 -5.72
C LEU A 186 3.56 -5.91 -6.65
N HIS A 187 4.52 -5.89 -7.56
CA HIS A 187 4.78 -7.01 -8.45
C HIS A 187 5.25 -8.26 -7.70
N ASP A 188 6.26 -8.11 -6.81
CA ASP A 188 6.90 -9.25 -6.16
C ASP A 188 6.02 -9.92 -5.10
N PHE A 189 5.19 -9.16 -4.38
CA PHE A 189 4.33 -9.68 -3.32
C PHE A 189 2.90 -9.97 -3.76
N PHE A 190 2.35 -9.19 -4.67
CA PHE A 190 0.91 -9.29 -5.03
C PHE A 190 0.68 -9.65 -6.50
N GLY A 191 1.70 -9.65 -7.34
CA GLY A 191 1.53 -9.81 -8.78
C GLY A 191 0.77 -8.68 -9.45
N CYS A 192 0.54 -7.58 -8.72
CA CYS A 192 -0.19 -6.43 -9.22
C CYS A 192 0.71 -5.55 -10.08
N ASP A 193 0.16 -5.07 -11.20
CA ASP A 193 0.77 -3.99 -11.96
C ASP A 193 0.49 -2.66 -11.26
N ALA A 194 1.54 -2.00 -10.79
CA ALA A 194 1.42 -0.72 -10.10
C ALA A 194 0.87 0.39 -11.02
N ASP A 195 1.14 0.30 -12.32
CA ASP A 195 0.73 1.29 -13.32
C ASP A 195 -0.60 0.92 -13.99
N GLY A 196 -1.11 -0.29 -13.73
CA GLY A 196 -2.41 -0.76 -14.20
C GLY A 196 -3.58 0.00 -13.58
N VAL A 197 -4.66 0.10 -14.34
CA VAL A 197 -5.91 0.78 -13.91
C VAL A 197 -6.89 -0.22 -13.30
N GLN A 198 -6.78 -1.49 -13.66
CA GLN A 198 -7.79 -2.51 -13.38
C GLN A 198 -8.10 -2.76 -11.90
N PRO A 199 -7.15 -2.69 -10.95
CA PRO A 199 -7.52 -2.95 -9.56
C PRO A 199 -8.16 -1.75 -8.86
N TYR A 200 -8.45 -0.63 -9.57
CA TYR A 200 -8.93 0.60 -8.93
C TYR A 200 -10.34 0.95 -9.41
N ASP A 201 -11.19 1.33 -8.46
CA ASP A 201 -12.55 1.80 -8.73
C ASP A 201 -12.57 3.29 -9.14
N LEU A 202 -11.50 4.02 -8.78
CA LEU A 202 -11.31 5.43 -9.14
C LEU A 202 -9.82 5.76 -9.28
N VAL A 203 -9.44 6.38 -10.39
CA VAL A 203 -8.10 6.95 -10.61
C VAL A 203 -8.19 8.45 -10.76
N ILE A 204 -7.48 9.19 -9.92
CA ILE A 204 -7.50 10.65 -9.90
C ILE A 204 -6.12 11.19 -10.25
N ASN A 205 -6.05 11.96 -11.35
CA ASN A 205 -4.87 12.73 -11.68
C ASN A 205 -4.94 14.09 -10.99
N THR A 206 -4.02 14.32 -10.06
CA THR A 206 -4.01 15.54 -9.25
C THR A 206 -3.18 16.69 -9.84
N ALA A 207 -2.77 16.60 -11.10
CA ALA A 207 -1.92 17.64 -11.71
C ALA A 207 -2.51 19.05 -11.56
N HIS A 208 -3.81 19.17 -11.80
CA HIS A 208 -4.56 20.42 -11.81
C HIS A 208 -5.70 20.46 -10.80
N LEU A 209 -5.64 19.59 -9.78
CA LEU A 209 -6.63 19.56 -8.72
C LEU A 209 -6.01 20.00 -7.39
N SER A 210 -6.77 20.73 -6.59
CA SER A 210 -6.43 20.93 -5.19
C SER A 210 -6.63 19.62 -4.40
N LEU A 211 -6.06 19.53 -3.21
CA LEU A 211 -6.26 18.37 -2.34
C LEU A 211 -7.74 18.22 -1.95
N GLU A 212 -8.42 19.35 -1.74
CA GLU A 212 -9.84 19.43 -1.39
C GLU A 212 -10.72 18.84 -2.51
N HIS A 213 -10.51 19.27 -3.76
CA HIS A 213 -11.25 18.73 -4.90
C HIS A 213 -10.96 17.24 -5.10
N GLY A 214 -9.72 16.79 -4.86
CA GLY A 214 -9.39 15.37 -4.88
C GLY A 214 -10.15 14.56 -3.82
N ALA A 215 -10.33 15.13 -2.63
CA ALA A 215 -11.11 14.52 -1.55
C ALA A 215 -12.62 14.49 -1.89
N GLU A 216 -13.16 15.57 -2.46
CA GLU A 216 -14.56 15.63 -2.89
C GLU A 216 -14.92 14.58 -3.93
N LEU A 217 -14.05 14.37 -4.93
CA LEU A 217 -14.24 13.31 -5.94
C LEU A 217 -14.26 11.92 -5.30
N ALA A 218 -13.36 11.66 -4.37
CA ALA A 218 -13.31 10.41 -3.65
C ALA A 218 -14.56 10.19 -2.78
N MET A 219 -15.01 11.22 -2.07
CA MET A 219 -16.26 11.18 -1.28
C MET A 219 -17.50 10.97 -2.15
N THR A 220 -17.55 11.61 -3.31
CA THR A 220 -18.66 11.43 -4.25
C THR A 220 -18.74 9.98 -4.71
N ARG A 221 -17.63 9.37 -5.09
CA ARG A 221 -17.61 7.95 -5.47
C ARG A 221 -18.01 7.04 -4.30
N LEU A 222 -17.54 7.34 -3.09
CA LEU A 222 -17.91 6.57 -1.90
C LEU A 222 -19.43 6.60 -1.66
N ARG A 223 -20.06 7.76 -1.75
CA ARG A 223 -21.51 7.91 -1.57
C ARG A 223 -22.30 7.12 -2.61
N GLN A 224 -21.85 7.14 -3.87
CA GLN A 224 -22.49 6.37 -4.94
C GLN A 224 -22.43 4.86 -4.65
N THR A 225 -21.25 4.35 -4.26
CA THR A 225 -21.09 2.93 -3.91
C THR A 225 -22.02 2.52 -2.78
N TRP A 226 -22.25 3.38 -1.81
CA TRP A 226 -23.14 3.11 -0.68
C TRP A 226 -24.63 3.16 -1.06
N GLN A 227 -25.04 4.12 -1.90
CA GLN A 227 -26.43 4.26 -2.34
C GLN A 227 -26.88 3.14 -3.29
N GLU A 228 -25.95 2.65 -4.14
CA GLU A 228 -26.22 1.51 -5.02
C GLU A 228 -26.53 0.22 -4.26
N GLU A 229 -26.08 0.14 -3.00
CA GLU A 229 -26.24 -1.05 -2.14
C GLU A 229 -27.47 -1.01 -1.24
N GLU A 230 -27.93 0.18 -0.80
CA GLU A 230 -29.17 0.35 -0.04
C GLU A 230 -30.42 0.16 -0.94
N GLY A 231 -30.24 0.19 -2.26
CA GLY A 231 -31.32 0.05 -3.26
C GLY A 231 -31.51 -1.37 -3.79
N THR A 232 -30.73 -2.35 -3.33
CA THR A 232 -30.80 -3.76 -3.78
C THR A 232 -31.25 -4.67 -2.65
#